data_a16f4694b9780ae334db1ea3b2d8b44b
#
_entry.id   a16f4694b9780ae334db1ea3b2d8b44b
#
_cell.length_a   1.000
_cell.length_b   1.000
_cell.length_c   1.000
_cell.angle_alpha   90.00
_cell.angle_beta   90.00
_cell.angle_gamma   90.00
#
_symmetry.space_group_name_H-M   'P 1'
#
loop_
_entity.id
_entity.type
_entity.pdbx_description
1 polymer ?
#
loop_
_entity_poly.entity_id
_entity_poly.type
_entity_poly.pdbx_seq_one_letter_code
_entity_poly.pdbx_strand_id
1 'polypeptide(L)'
;GITSVSATGNYPDQKFVLGKSIAGTRGTAITDSTSLTTRDREYSWDVTAPLVAEGSYYIYAVATDSISTSVGNSSTALVVKHSPSFSFYEPPRDTQRSIDSGSQPVYTIQWQKGPGDRDLDNDASIALYFTTDDPAIKDHSTAAGASATSLTSDSDTQLIVSGLSENSDGKSDMYAWDLTDPPNSVPRSGRQVWLYAVTSDGNNTSVVRGGALTITHNPFIQLNT
;
A
#
# COMPACT_ATOMS: atom_id res chain seq x y z
N GLY A 1 -7.65 10.03 -3.91
CA GLY A 1 -8.19 10.53 -5.19
C GLY A 1 -9.28 11.56 -4.92
N ILE A 2 -9.40 12.55 -5.80
CA ILE A 2 -10.47 13.54 -5.75
C ILE A 2 -11.55 13.09 -6.73
N THR A 3 -12.77 12.91 -6.24
CA THR A 3 -13.90 12.59 -7.07
C THR A 3 -14.79 13.82 -7.17
N SER A 4 -15.08 14.30 -8.37
CA SER A 4 -16.02 15.38 -8.59
C SER A 4 -17.42 14.81 -8.80
N VAL A 5 -18.41 15.41 -8.16
CA VAL A 5 -19.82 15.08 -8.32
C VAL A 5 -20.51 16.29 -8.93
N SER A 6 -21.16 16.10 -10.08
CA SER A 6 -21.91 17.16 -10.76
C SER A 6 -23.39 17.00 -10.48
N ALA A 7 -24.05 18.07 -10.05
CA ALA A 7 -25.50 18.15 -9.92
C ALA A 7 -26.08 19.17 -10.91
N THR A 8 -27.13 18.77 -11.63
CA THR A 8 -27.84 19.67 -12.54
C THR A 8 -29.20 19.99 -11.94
N GLY A 9 -29.43 21.27 -11.62
CA GLY A 9 -30.70 21.74 -11.07
C GLY A 9 -30.55 23.09 -10.36
N ASN A 10 -31.65 23.78 -10.16
CA ASN A 10 -31.63 25.09 -9.50
C ASN A 10 -32.40 24.98 -8.17
N TYR A 11 -31.84 24.22 -7.24
CA TYR A 11 -32.45 23.95 -5.94
C TYR A 11 -31.67 24.69 -4.85
N PRO A 12 -32.38 25.38 -3.94
CA PRO A 12 -31.73 26.23 -2.93
C PRO A 12 -30.96 25.46 -1.86
N ASP A 13 -31.35 24.22 -1.56
CA ASP A 13 -30.74 23.41 -0.53
C ASP A 13 -30.32 22.03 -1.10
N GLN A 14 -29.04 21.89 -1.45
CA GLN A 14 -28.49 20.64 -1.96
C GLN A 14 -27.54 20.03 -0.94
N LYS A 15 -27.61 18.73 -0.74
CA LYS A 15 -26.59 17.98 -0.01
C LYS A 15 -26.28 16.65 -0.68
N PHE A 16 -25.04 16.28 -0.61
CA PHE A 16 -24.57 14.99 -1.07
C PHE A 16 -24.49 14.01 0.10
N VAL A 17 -25.00 12.83 -0.10
CA VAL A 17 -25.01 11.76 0.89
C VAL A 17 -24.32 10.54 0.32
N LEU A 18 -23.42 9.96 1.10
CA LEU A 18 -22.77 8.69 0.78
C LEU A 18 -23.65 7.54 1.29
N GLY A 19 -23.90 6.55 0.43
CA GLY A 19 -24.67 5.36 0.80
C GLY A 19 -24.15 4.10 0.14
N LYS A 20 -24.29 2.98 0.82
CA LYS A 20 -23.98 1.63 0.28
C LYS A 20 -25.17 0.99 -0.45
N SER A 21 -26.30 1.69 -0.57
CA SER A 21 -27.53 1.18 -1.20
C SER A 21 -28.22 2.30 -1.97
N ILE A 22 -28.85 1.96 -3.07
CA ILE A 22 -29.65 2.90 -3.89
C ILE A 22 -30.96 3.28 -3.19
N ALA A 23 -31.42 2.53 -2.20
CA ALA A 23 -32.69 2.74 -1.54
C ALA A 23 -32.61 3.77 -0.42
N GLY A 24 -33.20 4.94 -0.63
CA GLY A 24 -33.49 5.90 0.40
C GLY A 24 -32.41 6.92 0.73
N THR A 25 -32.68 7.77 1.71
CA THR A 25 -31.82 8.85 2.20
C THR A 25 -30.87 8.39 3.32
N ARG A 26 -30.64 7.08 3.44
CA ARG A 26 -29.74 6.51 4.44
C ARG A 26 -28.31 6.54 3.92
N GLY A 27 -27.42 7.12 4.68
CA GLY A 27 -26.01 7.20 4.36
C GLY A 27 -25.31 8.27 5.18
N THR A 28 -24.02 8.38 5.00
CA THR A 28 -23.22 9.42 5.65
C THR A 28 -23.18 10.65 4.75
N ALA A 29 -23.49 11.81 5.29
CA ALA A 29 -23.40 13.06 4.55
C ALA A 29 -21.95 13.37 4.19
N ILE A 30 -21.68 13.61 2.91
CA ILE A 30 -20.38 14.08 2.42
C ILE A 30 -20.24 15.56 2.70
N THR A 31 -21.34 16.29 2.53
CA THR A 31 -21.44 17.71 2.83
C THR A 31 -22.86 18.07 3.25
N ASP A 32 -23.01 19.15 3.94
CA ASP A 32 -24.33 19.70 4.30
C ASP A 32 -24.80 20.75 3.27
N SER A 33 -26.07 21.15 3.39
CA SER A 33 -26.70 22.10 2.49
C SER A 33 -26.09 23.52 2.51
N THR A 34 -25.26 23.83 3.53
CA THR A 34 -24.64 25.15 3.66
C THR A 34 -23.38 25.28 2.83
N SER A 35 -22.81 24.16 2.41
CA SER A 35 -21.56 24.10 1.65
C SER A 35 -21.78 24.26 0.14
N LEU A 36 -23.00 24.12 -0.36
CA LEU A 36 -23.31 24.16 -1.79
C LEU A 36 -24.23 25.35 -2.09
N THR A 37 -23.78 26.24 -2.92
CA THR A 37 -24.61 27.33 -3.44
C THR A 37 -25.35 26.88 -4.69
N THR A 38 -26.42 27.58 -5.06
CA THR A 38 -27.22 27.29 -6.28
C THR A 38 -26.43 27.41 -7.57
N ARG A 39 -25.17 27.90 -7.52
CA ARG A 39 -24.25 28.03 -8.65
C ARG A 39 -23.23 26.92 -8.72
N ASP A 40 -22.99 26.21 -7.60
CA ASP A 40 -21.97 25.17 -7.54
C ASP A 40 -22.53 23.91 -8.18
N ARG A 41 -21.98 23.56 -9.33
CA ARG A 41 -22.34 22.35 -10.08
C ARG A 41 -21.39 21.20 -9.82
N GLU A 42 -20.33 21.45 -9.07
CA GLU A 42 -19.29 20.51 -8.74
C GLU A 42 -18.95 20.60 -7.26
N TYR A 43 -18.72 19.45 -6.67
CA TYR A 43 -18.18 19.31 -5.34
C TYR A 43 -17.01 18.33 -5.37
N SER A 44 -15.85 18.81 -4.92
CA SER A 44 -14.65 17.97 -4.77
C SER A 44 -14.68 17.30 -3.40
N TRP A 45 -14.78 16.00 -3.40
CA TRP A 45 -14.81 15.21 -2.19
C TRP A 45 -13.46 14.52 -1.96
N ASP A 46 -12.81 14.83 -0.84
CA ASP A 46 -11.61 14.15 -0.38
C ASP A 46 -12.02 12.90 0.41
N VAL A 47 -11.84 11.73 -0.18
CA VAL A 47 -12.14 10.44 0.46
C VAL A 47 -11.15 10.06 1.56
N THR A 48 -10.11 10.86 1.75
CA THR A 48 -9.09 10.63 2.77
C THR A 48 -9.32 11.41 4.06
N ALA A 49 -10.26 12.37 4.07
CA ALA A 49 -10.51 13.23 5.24
C ALA A 49 -12.01 13.59 5.38
N PRO A 50 -12.80 12.92 6.25
CA PRO A 50 -12.45 11.74 7.05
C PRO A 50 -12.21 10.50 6.18
N LEU A 51 -11.46 9.55 6.70
CA LEU A 51 -11.19 8.30 6.01
C LEU A 51 -12.50 7.56 5.72
N VAL A 52 -12.75 7.32 4.45
CA VAL A 52 -13.88 6.51 3.99
C VAL A 52 -13.39 5.06 3.88
N ALA A 53 -14.12 4.14 4.49
CA ALA A 53 -13.79 2.72 4.40
C ALA A 53 -13.77 2.25 2.93
N GLU A 54 -12.97 1.26 2.62
CA GLU A 54 -12.96 0.64 1.31
C GLU A 54 -14.32 0.03 0.96
N GLY A 55 -14.64 0.00 -0.32
CA GLY A 55 -15.87 -0.60 -0.81
C GLY A 55 -16.54 0.16 -1.94
N SER A 56 -17.71 -0.34 -2.32
CA SER A 56 -18.53 0.24 -3.38
C SER A 56 -19.62 1.12 -2.80
N TYR A 57 -19.70 2.36 -3.25
CA TYR A 57 -20.62 3.37 -2.75
C TYR A 57 -21.44 3.97 -3.89
N TYR A 58 -22.67 4.33 -3.59
CA TYR A 58 -23.46 5.16 -4.46
C TYR A 58 -23.55 6.57 -3.88
N ILE A 59 -23.41 7.57 -4.73
CA ILE A 59 -23.49 8.96 -4.33
C ILE A 59 -24.94 9.44 -4.54
N TYR A 60 -25.51 10.04 -3.52
CA TYR A 60 -26.83 10.63 -3.56
C TYR A 60 -26.74 12.14 -3.49
N ALA A 61 -27.52 12.81 -4.30
CA ALA A 61 -27.82 14.22 -4.16
C ALA A 61 -29.22 14.37 -3.61
N VAL A 62 -29.38 15.10 -2.53
CA VAL A 62 -30.65 15.42 -1.93
C VAL A 62 -30.90 16.91 -2.11
N ALA A 63 -31.94 17.27 -2.84
CA ALA A 63 -32.37 18.64 -2.99
C ALA A 63 -33.67 18.83 -2.23
N THR A 64 -33.70 19.82 -1.36
CA THR A 64 -34.86 20.11 -0.51
C THR A 64 -35.21 21.58 -0.66
N ASP A 65 -36.50 21.88 -0.83
CA ASP A 65 -37.07 23.18 -0.59
C ASP A 65 -38.05 23.09 0.61
N SER A 66 -38.71 24.19 0.95
CA SER A 66 -39.59 24.22 2.10
C SER A 66 -40.84 23.32 1.96
N ILE A 67 -41.07 22.74 0.80
CA ILE A 67 -42.31 22.02 0.46
C ILE A 67 -42.02 20.57 0.09
N SER A 68 -40.90 20.30 -0.60
CA SER A 68 -40.61 19.00 -1.19
C SER A 68 -39.14 18.61 -1.10
N THR A 69 -38.88 17.32 -1.21
CA THR A 69 -37.52 16.77 -1.28
C THR A 69 -37.40 15.88 -2.51
N SER A 70 -36.35 16.08 -3.28
CA SER A 70 -35.97 15.25 -4.41
C SER A 70 -34.64 14.56 -4.15
N VAL A 71 -34.52 13.31 -4.59
CA VAL A 71 -33.31 12.52 -4.44
C VAL A 71 -32.86 12.03 -5.80
N GLY A 72 -31.61 12.30 -6.15
CA GLY A 72 -30.91 11.72 -7.28
C GLY A 72 -29.75 10.85 -6.81
N ASN A 73 -29.38 9.85 -7.58
CA ASN A 73 -28.23 9.00 -7.28
C ASN A 73 -27.33 8.80 -8.51
N SER A 74 -26.08 8.46 -8.26
CA SER A 74 -25.15 8.04 -9.31
C SER A 74 -25.67 6.75 -9.95
N SER A 75 -25.57 6.65 -11.28
CA SER A 75 -25.95 5.44 -12.03
C SER A 75 -24.97 4.28 -11.81
N THR A 76 -23.74 4.59 -11.44
CA THR A 76 -22.68 3.62 -11.20
C THR A 76 -22.14 3.78 -9.78
N ALA A 77 -21.64 2.69 -9.23
CA ALA A 77 -20.96 2.72 -7.95
C ALA A 77 -19.60 3.41 -8.09
N LEU A 78 -19.26 4.21 -7.09
CA LEU A 78 -17.90 4.67 -6.84
C LEU A 78 -17.20 3.61 -6.01
N VAL A 79 -16.08 3.11 -6.50
CA VAL A 79 -15.23 2.19 -5.74
C VAL A 79 -14.14 3.00 -5.04
N VAL A 80 -14.12 2.91 -3.72
CA VAL A 80 -13.07 3.49 -2.89
C VAL A 80 -12.08 2.39 -2.57
N LYS A 81 -10.83 2.63 -2.90
CA LYS A 81 -9.69 1.76 -2.59
C LYS A 81 -8.57 2.63 -2.02
N HIS A 82 -7.89 2.10 -1.03
CA HIS A 82 -6.72 2.71 -0.42
C HIS A 82 -5.49 1.87 -0.73
N SER A 83 -4.37 2.52 -0.97
CA SER A 83 -3.13 1.80 -1.23
C SER A 83 -2.54 1.24 0.05
N PRO A 84 -2.12 -0.03 0.06
CA PRO A 84 -1.42 -0.60 1.19
C PRO A 84 -0.09 0.13 1.42
N SER A 85 0.29 0.27 2.67
CA SER A 85 1.55 0.92 3.05
C SER A 85 2.35 -0.01 3.95
N PHE A 86 3.63 -0.14 3.63
CA PHE A 86 4.57 -1.05 4.24
C PHE A 86 5.75 -0.26 4.84
N SER A 87 6.29 -0.72 5.95
CA SER A 87 7.51 -0.18 6.54
C SER A 87 8.37 -1.29 7.12
N PHE A 88 9.63 -1.36 6.71
CA PHE A 88 10.59 -2.25 7.36
C PHE A 88 10.86 -1.79 8.79
N TYR A 89 10.71 -2.71 9.73
CA TYR A 89 11.14 -2.54 11.11
C TYR A 89 12.57 -3.07 11.30
N GLU A 90 12.91 -4.20 10.64
CA GLU A 90 14.27 -4.74 10.61
C GLU A 90 14.56 -5.37 9.23
N PRO A 91 15.58 -4.92 8.51
CA PRO A 91 16.44 -3.77 8.79
C PRO A 91 15.74 -2.46 8.41
N PRO A 92 15.75 -1.44 9.27
CA PRO A 92 15.18 -0.15 8.95
C PRO A 92 15.87 0.48 7.74
N ARG A 93 15.13 1.30 7.00
CA ARG A 93 15.70 2.08 5.88
C ARG A 93 16.94 2.86 6.32
N ASP A 94 17.92 2.96 5.44
CA ASP A 94 19.18 3.68 5.64
C ASP A 94 20.06 3.14 6.77
N THR A 95 19.80 1.91 7.23
CA THR A 95 20.68 1.18 8.14
C THR A 95 21.46 0.11 7.41
N GLN A 96 22.58 -0.30 8.00
CA GLN A 96 23.42 -1.39 7.50
C GLN A 96 23.60 -2.44 8.59
N ARG A 97 23.49 -3.73 8.20
CA ARG A 97 23.76 -4.87 9.06
C ARG A 97 24.82 -5.74 8.43
N SER A 98 25.68 -6.29 9.25
CA SER A 98 26.65 -7.32 8.86
C SER A 98 26.27 -8.64 9.54
N ILE A 99 26.15 -9.70 8.77
CA ILE A 99 25.65 -10.99 9.21
C ILE A 99 26.65 -12.07 8.79
N ASP A 100 27.03 -12.92 9.74
CA ASP A 100 27.77 -14.14 9.47
C ASP A 100 26.83 -15.34 9.47
N SER A 101 26.56 -15.90 8.30
CA SER A 101 25.64 -17.02 8.16
C SER A 101 26.14 -18.32 8.84
N GLY A 102 27.43 -18.41 9.16
CA GLY A 102 27.98 -19.52 9.92
C GLY A 102 27.59 -19.50 11.40
N SER A 103 27.45 -18.30 11.98
CA SER A 103 26.99 -18.10 13.36
C SER A 103 25.51 -17.74 13.45
N GLN A 104 24.95 -17.15 12.41
CA GLN A 104 23.56 -16.74 12.32
C GLN A 104 22.97 -17.23 10.98
N PRO A 105 22.54 -18.50 10.92
CA PRO A 105 22.05 -19.10 9.68
C PRO A 105 20.71 -18.56 9.21
N VAL A 106 19.96 -17.90 10.10
CA VAL A 106 18.66 -17.30 9.80
C VAL A 106 18.68 -15.82 10.13
N TYR A 107 18.25 -15.00 9.19
CA TYR A 107 18.02 -13.58 9.41
C TYR A 107 16.51 -13.31 9.45
N THR A 108 16.06 -12.61 10.48
CA THR A 108 14.67 -12.26 10.62
C THR A 108 14.41 -10.88 10.03
N ILE A 109 13.70 -10.85 8.90
CA ILE A 109 13.18 -9.63 8.31
C ILE A 109 11.87 -9.31 9.03
N GLN A 110 11.72 -8.07 9.50
CA GLN A 110 10.50 -7.62 10.19
C GLN A 110 9.93 -6.41 9.52
N TRP A 111 8.59 -6.33 9.50
CA TRP A 111 7.88 -5.19 8.97
C TRP A 111 6.64 -4.87 9.81
N GLN A 112 6.07 -3.75 9.53
CA GLN A 112 4.83 -3.28 10.12
C GLN A 112 4.07 -2.44 9.08
N LYS A 113 2.84 -2.12 9.41
CA LYS A 113 2.03 -1.15 8.69
C LYS A 113 2.82 0.15 8.51
N GLY A 114 2.89 0.65 7.29
CA GLY A 114 3.58 1.90 7.00
C GLY A 114 2.80 3.12 7.50
N PRO A 115 3.47 4.25 7.66
CA PRO A 115 2.79 5.49 8.01
C PRO A 115 1.83 5.91 6.90
N GLY A 116 0.60 6.26 7.28
CA GLY A 116 -0.43 6.67 6.34
C GLY A 116 -1.12 5.52 5.61
N ASP A 117 -0.92 4.30 6.05
CA ASP A 117 -1.68 3.16 5.60
C ASP A 117 -3.17 3.38 5.88
N ARG A 118 -3.96 3.28 4.83
CA ARG A 118 -5.41 3.48 4.83
C ARG A 118 -6.15 2.26 4.27
N ASP A 119 -5.40 1.23 3.92
CA ASP A 119 -5.94 -0.07 3.59
C ASP A 119 -6.53 -0.69 4.86
N LEU A 120 -7.86 -0.77 4.90
CA LEU A 120 -8.60 -1.31 6.04
C LEU A 120 -8.87 -2.80 5.91
N ASP A 121 -8.75 -3.33 4.71
CA ASP A 121 -9.05 -4.72 4.41
C ASP A 121 -7.87 -5.63 4.80
N ASN A 122 -6.65 -5.07 4.82
CA ASN A 122 -5.39 -5.78 5.09
C ASN A 122 -5.27 -7.07 4.25
N ASP A 123 -5.64 -6.98 2.98
CA ASP A 123 -5.63 -8.10 2.04
C ASP A 123 -4.41 -8.09 1.11
N ALA A 124 -3.48 -7.17 1.33
CA ALA A 124 -2.30 -7.04 0.49
C ALA A 124 -1.37 -8.26 0.60
N SER A 125 -0.86 -8.66 -0.53
CA SER A 125 0.21 -9.66 -0.65
C SER A 125 1.56 -8.97 -0.66
N ILE A 126 2.52 -9.55 0.05
CA ILE A 126 3.88 -9.03 0.17
C ILE A 126 4.87 -9.99 -0.50
N ALA A 127 5.78 -9.41 -1.28
CA ALA A 127 6.95 -10.11 -1.79
C ALA A 127 8.22 -9.37 -1.37
N LEU A 128 9.21 -10.11 -0.85
CA LEU A 128 10.49 -9.58 -0.41
C LEU A 128 11.56 -9.89 -1.43
N TYR A 129 12.40 -8.89 -1.69
CA TYR A 129 13.50 -8.96 -2.65
C TYR A 129 14.77 -8.40 -2.04
N PHE A 130 15.91 -8.79 -2.60
CA PHE A 130 17.15 -8.04 -2.44
C PHE A 130 17.74 -7.67 -3.81
N THR A 131 18.47 -6.58 -3.86
CA THR A 131 19.23 -6.16 -5.03
C THR A 131 20.65 -5.79 -4.65
N THR A 132 21.56 -5.89 -5.61
CA THR A 132 22.94 -5.42 -5.47
C THR A 132 23.13 -4.01 -6.01
N ASP A 133 22.10 -3.40 -6.55
CA ASP A 133 22.11 -2.00 -7.00
C ASP A 133 22.19 -1.06 -5.80
N ASP A 134 23.16 -0.13 -5.86
CA ASP A 134 23.26 0.93 -4.86
C ASP A 134 22.09 1.92 -5.02
N PRO A 135 21.25 2.11 -3.98
CA PRO A 135 20.14 3.02 -4.05
C PRO A 135 20.53 4.49 -4.27
N ALA A 136 21.77 4.86 -4.01
CA ALA A 136 22.28 6.19 -4.35
C ALA A 136 22.38 6.39 -5.87
N ILE A 137 22.46 5.29 -6.64
CA ILE A 137 22.53 5.30 -8.10
C ILE A 137 21.17 4.93 -8.69
N LYS A 138 20.53 3.90 -8.13
CA LYS A 138 19.26 3.36 -8.64
C LYS A 138 18.37 2.90 -7.48
N ASP A 139 17.48 3.76 -7.02
CA ASP A 139 16.50 3.42 -5.98
C ASP A 139 15.17 3.03 -6.63
N HIS A 140 14.79 1.77 -6.47
CA HIS A 140 13.54 1.21 -6.98
C HIS A 140 12.28 1.64 -6.18
N SER A 141 12.46 2.32 -5.03
CA SER A 141 11.35 2.75 -4.16
C SER A 141 11.02 4.22 -4.27
N THR A 142 11.84 5.01 -4.97
CA THR A 142 11.64 6.46 -5.09
C THR A 142 11.52 6.89 -6.54
N ALA A 143 10.76 7.94 -6.79
CA ALA A 143 10.60 8.64 -8.05
C ALA A 143 9.52 8.12 -9.02
N ALA A 144 9.25 8.96 -10.01
CA ALA A 144 8.41 8.66 -11.16
C ALA A 144 9.03 7.50 -11.98
N GLY A 145 8.68 6.27 -11.64
CA GLY A 145 9.23 5.04 -12.22
C GLY A 145 9.50 3.94 -11.19
N ALA A 146 9.37 4.23 -9.91
CA ALA A 146 9.33 3.19 -8.89
C ALA A 146 8.11 2.30 -9.14
N SER A 147 8.35 1.13 -9.69
CA SER A 147 7.29 0.15 -9.94
C SER A 147 7.82 -1.24 -9.61
N ALA A 148 6.90 -2.10 -9.19
CA ALA A 148 7.23 -3.51 -9.01
C ALA A 148 7.89 -4.10 -10.26
N THR A 149 7.44 -3.70 -11.46
CA THR A 149 8.03 -4.14 -12.73
C THR A 149 9.49 -3.70 -12.87
N SER A 150 9.82 -2.46 -12.51
CA SER A 150 11.19 -1.96 -12.55
C SER A 150 12.12 -2.76 -11.63
N LEU A 151 11.66 -3.09 -10.42
CA LEU A 151 12.41 -3.91 -9.49
C LEU A 151 12.55 -5.36 -9.98
N THR A 152 11.45 -6.00 -10.38
CA THR A 152 11.43 -7.42 -10.73
C THR A 152 12.03 -7.76 -12.09
N SER A 153 12.14 -6.78 -12.99
CA SER A 153 12.82 -6.95 -14.29
C SER A 153 14.32 -6.73 -14.24
N ASP A 154 14.82 -6.28 -13.10
CA ASP A 154 16.24 -6.01 -12.93
C ASP A 154 17.03 -7.31 -12.72
N SER A 155 18.11 -7.50 -13.48
CA SER A 155 18.96 -8.68 -13.40
C SER A 155 19.73 -8.80 -12.07
N ASP A 156 19.92 -7.70 -11.37
CA ASP A 156 20.62 -7.63 -10.09
C ASP A 156 19.68 -7.80 -8.89
N THR A 157 18.38 -7.90 -9.16
CA THR A 157 17.32 -8.14 -8.16
C THR A 157 16.94 -9.61 -8.10
N GLN A 158 16.81 -10.13 -6.89
CA GLN A 158 16.43 -11.51 -6.64
C GLN A 158 15.29 -11.59 -5.63
N LEU A 159 14.36 -12.52 -5.88
CA LEU A 159 13.25 -12.81 -4.98
C LEU A 159 13.75 -13.61 -3.77
N ILE A 160 13.41 -13.15 -2.57
CA ILE A 160 13.57 -13.90 -1.32
C ILE A 160 12.37 -14.80 -1.10
N VAL A 161 11.19 -14.21 -1.09
CA VAL A 161 9.91 -14.90 -0.85
C VAL A 161 8.76 -14.07 -1.42
N SER A 162 7.67 -14.71 -1.80
CA SER A 162 6.43 -14.06 -2.23
C SER A 162 5.21 -14.72 -1.61
N GLY A 163 4.08 -14.04 -1.67
CA GLY A 163 2.81 -14.53 -1.18
C GLY A 163 2.68 -14.48 0.35
N LEU A 164 3.46 -13.62 1.01
CA LEU A 164 3.24 -13.30 2.41
C LEU A 164 1.97 -12.45 2.49
N SER A 165 1.11 -12.75 3.44
CA SER A 165 -0.08 -11.93 3.67
C SER A 165 0.25 -10.72 4.53
N GLU A 166 -0.43 -9.62 4.26
CA GLU A 166 -0.44 -8.50 5.17
C GLU A 166 -1.13 -8.88 6.48
N ASN A 167 -0.58 -8.44 7.60
CA ASN A 167 -1.13 -8.75 8.90
C ASN A 167 -2.34 -7.87 9.23
N SER A 168 -3.47 -8.51 9.50
CA SER A 168 -4.72 -7.84 9.87
C SER A 168 -4.75 -7.32 11.31
N ASP A 169 -3.81 -7.71 12.19
CA ASP A 169 -3.88 -7.39 13.63
C ASP A 169 -3.09 -6.14 14.04
N GLY A 170 -2.42 -5.51 13.09
CA GLY A 170 -1.66 -4.27 13.32
C GLY A 170 -0.35 -4.44 14.10
N LYS A 171 0.09 -5.67 14.32
CA LYS A 171 1.38 -5.97 14.93
C LYS A 171 2.49 -6.07 13.88
N SER A 172 3.72 -6.17 14.35
CA SER A 172 4.86 -6.42 13.46
C SER A 172 4.86 -7.85 12.98
N ASP A 173 5.05 -8.02 11.71
CA ASP A 173 5.22 -9.30 11.06
C ASP A 173 6.67 -9.64 10.82
N MET A 174 6.94 -10.91 10.55
CA MET A 174 8.30 -11.36 10.33
C MET A 174 8.38 -12.50 9.32
N TYR A 175 9.52 -12.54 8.64
CA TYR A 175 9.94 -13.67 7.81
C TYR A 175 11.35 -14.12 8.23
N ALA A 176 11.49 -15.40 8.53
CA ALA A 176 12.77 -16.03 8.85
C ALA A 176 13.46 -16.44 7.53
N TRP A 177 14.40 -15.63 7.07
CA TRP A 177 15.15 -15.88 5.86
C TRP A 177 16.33 -16.81 6.15
N ASP A 178 16.30 -18.02 5.58
CA ASP A 178 17.40 -18.97 5.69
C ASP A 178 18.56 -18.55 4.78
N LEU A 179 19.68 -18.19 5.39
CA LEU A 179 20.90 -17.74 4.70
C LEU A 179 21.80 -18.90 4.29
N THR A 180 21.45 -20.13 4.60
CA THR A 180 22.20 -21.34 4.24
C THR A 180 21.67 -22.03 3.00
N ASP A 181 20.43 -21.70 2.59
CA ASP A 181 19.77 -22.32 1.44
C ASP A 181 20.23 -21.65 0.13
N PRO A 182 21.04 -22.31 -0.70
CA PRO A 182 21.41 -21.80 -2.01
C PRO A 182 20.39 -22.19 -3.09
N PRO A 183 20.38 -21.56 -4.27
CA PRO A 183 21.39 -20.64 -4.80
C PRO A 183 20.87 -19.24 -5.17
N ASN A 184 19.56 -18.97 -5.21
CA ASN A 184 19.03 -17.76 -5.85
C ASN A 184 18.46 -16.73 -4.88
N SER A 185 18.17 -17.13 -3.66
CA SER A 185 17.58 -16.28 -2.63
C SER A 185 18.57 -15.77 -1.57
N VAL A 186 19.86 -16.01 -1.77
CA VAL A 186 20.93 -15.60 -0.84
C VAL A 186 22.03 -14.87 -1.59
N PRO A 187 22.44 -13.67 -1.16
CA PRO A 187 23.51 -12.92 -1.81
C PRO A 187 24.86 -13.61 -1.68
N ARG A 188 25.75 -13.31 -2.62
CA ARG A 188 27.14 -13.81 -2.55
C ARG A 188 27.86 -13.23 -1.33
N SER A 189 28.73 -14.05 -0.72
CA SER A 189 29.50 -13.68 0.46
C SER A 189 30.23 -12.35 0.30
N GLY A 190 30.13 -11.49 1.32
CA GLY A 190 30.80 -10.20 1.40
C GLY A 190 30.21 -9.11 0.51
N ARG A 191 29.18 -9.40 -0.28
CA ARG A 191 28.51 -8.41 -1.11
C ARG A 191 27.42 -7.68 -0.30
N GLN A 192 27.40 -6.38 -0.41
CA GLN A 192 26.32 -5.59 0.14
C GLN A 192 25.09 -5.70 -0.76
N VAL A 193 23.93 -5.87 -0.14
CA VAL A 193 22.63 -5.90 -0.80
C VAL A 193 21.66 -5.03 -0.04
N TRP A 194 20.61 -4.55 -0.73
CA TRP A 194 19.52 -3.76 -0.17
C TRP A 194 18.22 -4.54 -0.27
N LEU A 195 17.45 -4.50 0.80
CA LEU A 195 16.15 -5.15 0.83
C LEU A 195 15.07 -4.25 0.24
N TYR A 196 14.13 -4.87 -0.45
CA TYR A 196 12.93 -4.25 -0.98
C TYR A 196 11.71 -5.12 -0.69
N ALA A 197 10.59 -4.47 -0.47
CA ALA A 197 9.29 -5.11 -0.41
C ALA A 197 8.39 -4.57 -1.51
N VAL A 198 7.64 -5.46 -2.14
CA VAL A 198 6.53 -5.13 -3.03
C VAL A 198 5.26 -5.54 -2.32
N THR A 199 4.35 -4.61 -2.09
CA THR A 199 3.02 -4.87 -1.54
C THR A 199 1.98 -4.63 -2.62
N SER A 200 0.99 -5.49 -2.72
CA SER A 200 -0.08 -5.37 -3.72
C SER A 200 -1.40 -5.91 -3.18
N ASP A 201 -2.46 -5.13 -3.30
CA ASP A 201 -3.85 -5.51 -3.05
C ASP A 201 -4.59 -5.99 -4.32
N GLY A 202 -3.85 -6.19 -5.41
CA GLY A 202 -4.39 -6.54 -6.72
C GLY A 202 -4.84 -5.33 -7.56
N ASN A 203 -5.01 -4.14 -6.97
CA ASN A 203 -5.35 -2.89 -7.66
C ASN A 203 -4.20 -1.88 -7.59
N ASN A 204 -3.58 -1.78 -6.43
CA ASN A 204 -2.47 -0.87 -6.18
C ASN A 204 -1.22 -1.68 -5.83
N THR A 205 -0.08 -1.13 -6.17
CA THR A 205 1.21 -1.74 -5.86
C THR A 205 2.15 -0.67 -5.32
N SER A 206 2.81 -0.99 -4.23
CA SER A 206 3.80 -0.14 -3.59
C SER A 206 5.14 -0.84 -3.51
N VAL A 207 6.23 -0.10 -3.66
CA VAL A 207 7.60 -0.60 -3.51
C VAL A 207 8.27 0.18 -2.40
N VAL A 208 8.79 -0.52 -1.40
CA VAL A 208 9.43 0.08 -0.24
C VAL A 208 10.83 -0.49 -0.06
N ARG A 209 11.79 0.38 0.21
CA ARG A 209 13.17 0.00 0.51
C ARG A 209 13.38 -0.16 2.01
N GLY A 210 14.04 -1.24 2.40
CA GLY A 210 14.60 -1.45 3.73
C GLY A 210 16.05 -1.01 3.84
N GLY A 211 16.75 -1.55 4.81
CA GLY A 211 18.18 -1.33 5.02
C GLY A 211 19.07 -2.22 4.15
N ALA A 212 20.36 -2.04 4.31
CA ALA A 212 21.39 -2.81 3.64
C ALA A 212 21.88 -3.97 4.52
N LEU A 213 22.21 -5.07 3.87
CA LEU A 213 22.84 -6.25 4.49
C LEU A 213 24.15 -6.57 3.80
N THR A 214 25.15 -6.93 4.60
CA THR A 214 26.37 -7.60 4.12
C THR A 214 26.41 -8.97 4.76
N ILE A 215 26.28 -10.01 3.95
CA ILE A 215 26.22 -11.39 4.44
C ILE A 215 27.55 -12.08 4.13
N THR A 216 28.20 -12.59 5.17
CA THR A 216 29.43 -13.36 5.06
C THR A 216 29.09 -14.83 5.19
N HIS A 217 29.48 -15.63 4.21
CA HIS A 217 29.39 -17.09 4.24
C HIS A 217 30.72 -17.68 4.58
N ASN A 218 30.78 -18.36 5.70
CA ASN A 218 32.01 -19.06 6.07
C ASN A 218 32.18 -20.32 5.21
N PRO A 219 33.33 -20.53 4.56
CA PRO A 219 33.56 -21.74 3.81
C PRO A 219 33.58 -22.94 4.80
N PHE A 220 32.72 -23.92 4.54
CA PHE A 220 32.73 -25.18 5.28
C PHE A 220 33.56 -26.22 4.53
N ILE A 221 34.63 -26.71 5.15
CA ILE A 221 35.41 -27.82 4.63
C ILE A 221 35.09 -29.07 5.45
N GLN A 222 34.40 -30.00 4.84
CA GLN A 222 34.19 -31.33 5.44
C GLN A 222 35.33 -32.26 4.95
N LEU A 223 36.13 -32.69 5.88
CA LEU A 223 37.12 -33.75 5.60
C LEU A 223 36.38 -35.08 5.76
N ASN A 224 36.17 -35.80 4.67
CA ASN A 224 35.72 -37.19 4.74
C ASN A 224 36.90 -38.05 5.18
N THR A 225 36.80 -38.64 6.35
CA THR A 225 37.73 -39.66 6.88
C THR A 225 37.25 -41.05 6.52
#